data_a28d006327bc8ff8dceee3c36cd85b12
#
_entry.id   a28d006327bc8ff8dceee3c36cd85b12
#
_cell.length_a   1.000
_cell.length_b   1.000
_cell.length_c   1.000
_cell.angle_alpha   90.00
_cell.angle_beta   90.00
_cell.angle_gamma   90.00
#
_symmetry.space_group_name_H-M   'P 1'
#
loop_
_entity.id
_entity.type
_entity.pdbx_description
1 polymer ?
#
loop_
_entity_poly.entity_id
_entity_poly.type
_entity_poly.pdbx_seq_one_letter_code
_entity_poly.pdbx_strand_id
1 'polypeptide(L)'
;MRNVIELNQVTKVYGDVKTVSLDKITVKEGEIYGFLGPNGAGKTTTMKMILSLIQPTSGEILVYGKSVRAKTDYLNSIGSMIEEPSYYPNLTGYENLLVFQKMIGFDKRNIWPTLELVGLAEEKNRKKLVKAYSLGMKQRLALGFALVKKPKILLLDEPTNGLDPAGIHEIRQLIIRLAKEEGITVFISSHILSEIEHLADRVGIINRGQLVYEGDVETIKSN
;
A
#
# COMPACT_ATOMS: atom_id res chain seq x y z
N MET A 1 -7.46 -12.31 -16.28
CA MET A 1 -7.35 -11.76 -14.91
C MET A 1 -8.40 -10.67 -14.75
N ARG A 2 -9.02 -10.59 -13.57
CA ARG A 2 -10.05 -9.60 -13.26
C ARG A 2 -9.40 -8.26 -12.90
N ASN A 3 -10.00 -7.14 -13.34
CA ASN A 3 -9.61 -5.82 -12.88
C ASN A 3 -10.14 -5.60 -11.47
N VAL A 4 -9.29 -5.16 -10.55
CA VAL A 4 -9.68 -4.90 -9.15
C VAL A 4 -9.64 -3.43 -8.77
N ILE A 5 -8.76 -2.63 -9.40
CA ILE A 5 -8.75 -1.17 -9.28
C ILE A 5 -8.72 -0.59 -10.70
N GLU A 6 -9.60 0.35 -10.97
CA GLU A 6 -9.65 1.08 -12.24
C GLU A 6 -9.82 2.57 -11.97
N LEU A 7 -8.95 3.38 -12.57
CA LEU A 7 -9.04 4.83 -12.58
C LEU A 7 -9.30 5.26 -14.01
N ASN A 8 -10.37 6.00 -14.24
CA ASN A 8 -10.79 6.45 -15.56
C ASN A 8 -10.96 7.97 -15.57
N GLN A 9 -10.12 8.67 -16.35
CA GLN A 9 -10.14 10.14 -16.51
C GLN A 9 -10.15 10.89 -15.16
N VAL A 10 -9.36 10.41 -14.20
CA VAL A 10 -9.36 10.91 -12.83
C VAL A 10 -8.55 12.19 -12.73
N THR A 11 -9.16 13.25 -12.21
CA THR A 11 -8.46 14.50 -11.90
C THR A 11 -8.64 14.91 -10.46
N LYS A 12 -7.64 15.60 -9.93
CA LYS A 12 -7.72 16.31 -8.65
C LYS A 12 -7.17 17.72 -8.78
N VAL A 13 -7.98 18.70 -8.42
CA VAL A 13 -7.65 20.12 -8.49
C VAL A 13 -7.82 20.72 -7.09
N TYR A 14 -6.84 21.49 -6.66
CA TYR A 14 -6.87 22.30 -5.45
C TYR A 14 -6.68 23.77 -5.84
N GLY A 15 -7.71 24.60 -5.62
CA GLY A 15 -7.73 25.95 -6.17
C GLY A 15 -7.57 25.91 -7.69
N ASP A 16 -6.53 26.57 -8.19
CA ASP A 16 -6.20 26.60 -9.64
C ASP A 16 -5.16 25.54 -10.05
N VAL A 17 -4.68 24.72 -9.10
CA VAL A 17 -3.62 23.74 -9.35
C VAL A 17 -4.20 22.35 -9.61
N LYS A 18 -4.01 21.82 -10.80
CA LYS A 18 -4.31 20.42 -11.15
C LYS A 18 -3.19 19.52 -10.63
N THR A 19 -3.42 18.91 -9.47
CA THR A 19 -2.43 18.06 -8.78
C THR A 19 -2.34 16.67 -9.39
N VAL A 20 -3.45 16.12 -9.92
CA VAL A 20 -3.51 14.80 -10.55
C VAL A 20 -4.38 14.88 -11.81
N SER A 21 -3.93 14.22 -12.88
CA SER A 21 -4.63 14.03 -14.13
C SER A 21 -4.22 12.70 -14.74
N LEU A 22 -5.00 11.66 -14.51
CA LEU A 22 -4.73 10.27 -14.91
C LEU A 22 -5.77 9.84 -15.93
N ASP A 23 -5.32 9.48 -17.12
CA ASP A 23 -6.22 9.03 -18.17
C ASP A 23 -6.81 7.68 -17.85
N LYS A 24 -5.97 6.68 -17.65
CA LYS A 24 -6.40 5.33 -17.29
C LYS A 24 -5.33 4.60 -16.50
N ILE A 25 -5.73 3.97 -15.41
CA ILE A 25 -4.91 2.98 -14.69
C ILE A 25 -5.78 1.77 -14.45
N THR A 26 -5.20 0.59 -14.66
CA THR A 26 -5.88 -0.69 -14.40
C THR A 26 -4.98 -1.61 -13.62
N VAL A 27 -5.43 -2.05 -12.45
CA VAL A 27 -4.73 -3.03 -11.61
C VAL A 27 -5.49 -4.35 -11.64
N LYS A 28 -4.77 -5.43 -11.93
CA LYS A 28 -5.34 -6.78 -12.05
C LYS A 28 -5.20 -7.56 -10.75
N GLU A 29 -6.09 -8.52 -10.56
CA GLU A 29 -6.09 -9.38 -9.37
C GLU A 29 -4.78 -10.18 -9.26
N GLY A 30 -4.16 -10.13 -8.07
CA GLY A 30 -2.93 -10.87 -7.75
C GLY A 30 -1.64 -10.27 -8.32
N GLU A 31 -1.70 -9.13 -9.04
CA GLU A 31 -0.47 -8.45 -9.50
C GLU A 31 0.09 -7.49 -8.44
N ILE A 32 1.37 -7.22 -8.56
CA ILE A 32 2.05 -6.11 -7.92
C ILE A 32 2.15 -4.98 -8.94
N TYR A 33 1.38 -3.92 -8.71
CA TYR A 33 1.38 -2.72 -9.55
C TYR A 33 2.24 -1.63 -8.90
N GLY A 34 3.32 -1.24 -9.57
CA GLY A 34 4.20 -0.17 -9.15
C GLY A 34 3.68 1.19 -9.62
N PHE A 35 3.65 2.18 -8.74
CA PHE A 35 3.30 3.56 -9.08
C PHE A 35 4.51 4.46 -8.84
N LEU A 36 5.29 4.70 -9.89
CA LEU A 36 6.58 5.36 -9.84
C LEU A 36 6.46 6.85 -10.15
N GLY A 37 7.15 7.68 -9.39
CA GLY A 37 7.26 9.10 -9.70
C GLY A 37 7.99 9.88 -8.61
N PRO A 38 8.49 11.07 -8.93
CA PRO A 38 9.18 11.92 -7.96
C PRO A 38 8.25 12.34 -6.81
N ASN A 39 8.85 12.84 -5.73
CA ASN A 39 8.10 13.42 -4.63
C ASN A 39 7.25 14.59 -5.14
N GLY A 40 6.00 14.65 -4.67
CA GLY A 40 5.04 15.67 -5.13
C GLY A 40 4.39 15.37 -6.49
N ALA A 41 4.65 14.23 -7.13
CA ALA A 41 4.05 13.88 -8.42
C ALA A 41 2.55 13.56 -8.35
N GLY A 42 1.97 13.34 -7.16
CA GLY A 42 0.57 13.01 -6.98
C GLY A 42 0.30 11.56 -6.56
N LYS A 43 1.34 10.78 -6.20
CA LYS A 43 1.21 9.36 -5.79
C LYS A 43 0.31 9.20 -4.57
N THR A 44 0.63 9.84 -3.47
CA THR A 44 -0.15 9.80 -2.22
C THR A 44 -1.57 10.32 -2.42
N THR A 45 -1.74 11.41 -3.19
CA THR A 45 -3.06 11.96 -3.55
C THR A 45 -3.91 10.93 -4.28
N THR A 46 -3.33 10.21 -5.23
CA THR A 46 -4.01 9.13 -5.97
C THR A 46 -4.46 8.01 -5.04
N MET A 47 -3.58 7.55 -4.15
CA MET A 47 -3.93 6.52 -3.16
C MET A 47 -5.03 6.98 -2.20
N LYS A 48 -4.98 8.23 -1.73
CA LYS A 48 -6.03 8.82 -0.89
C LYS A 48 -7.38 8.87 -1.61
N MET A 49 -7.41 9.09 -2.91
CA MET A 49 -8.64 9.03 -3.71
C MET A 49 -9.17 7.59 -3.82
N ILE A 50 -8.33 6.59 -4.01
CA ILE A 50 -8.74 5.17 -4.02
C ILE A 50 -9.36 4.79 -2.67
N LEU A 51 -8.84 5.30 -1.56
CA LEU A 51 -9.35 5.06 -0.21
C LEU A 51 -10.56 5.94 0.18
N SER A 52 -11.06 6.77 -0.71
CA SER A 52 -12.11 7.77 -0.40
C SER A 52 -11.77 8.73 0.74
N LEU A 53 -10.51 8.88 1.09
CA LEU A 53 -10.05 9.90 2.05
C LEU A 53 -10.17 11.31 1.47
N ILE A 54 -10.04 11.43 0.15
CA ILE A 54 -10.34 12.63 -0.62
C ILE A 54 -11.13 12.25 -1.87
N GLN A 55 -12.02 13.13 -2.32
CA GLN A 55 -12.80 12.91 -3.52
C GLN A 55 -12.05 13.41 -4.76
N PRO A 56 -12.06 12.68 -5.90
CA PRO A 56 -11.60 13.22 -7.17
C PRO A 56 -12.46 14.39 -7.62
N THR A 57 -11.86 15.36 -8.30
CA THR A 57 -12.59 16.51 -8.88
C THR A 57 -13.44 16.04 -10.05
N SER A 58 -12.89 15.17 -10.91
CA SER A 58 -13.62 14.54 -12.01
C SER A 58 -13.10 13.12 -12.25
N GLY A 59 -13.78 12.38 -13.14
CA GLY A 59 -13.46 11.00 -13.44
C GLY A 59 -14.03 10.02 -12.44
N GLU A 60 -13.70 8.74 -12.63
CA GLU A 60 -14.24 7.65 -11.85
C GLU A 60 -13.15 6.69 -11.37
N ILE A 61 -13.29 6.24 -10.14
CA ILE A 61 -12.46 5.18 -9.54
C ILE A 61 -13.38 4.03 -9.19
N LEU A 62 -13.03 2.84 -9.69
CA LEU A 62 -13.74 1.61 -9.43
C LEU A 62 -12.85 0.65 -8.63
N VAL A 63 -13.42 0.01 -7.62
CA VAL A 63 -12.81 -1.13 -6.92
C VAL A 63 -13.75 -2.31 -7.05
N TYR A 64 -13.27 -3.42 -7.62
CA TYR A 64 -14.09 -4.56 -8.00
C TYR A 64 -15.32 -4.18 -8.86
N GLY A 65 -15.15 -3.20 -9.77
CA GLY A 65 -16.21 -2.71 -10.65
C GLY A 65 -17.25 -1.81 -9.98
N LYS A 66 -17.06 -1.43 -8.71
CA LYS A 66 -17.97 -0.55 -7.97
C LYS A 66 -17.32 0.80 -7.74
N SER A 67 -18.06 1.88 -8.01
CA SER A 67 -17.58 3.24 -7.78
C SER A 67 -17.31 3.50 -6.31
N VAL A 68 -16.12 4.04 -6.01
CA VAL A 68 -15.73 4.43 -4.65
C VAL A 68 -16.60 5.57 -4.09
N ARG A 69 -17.34 6.29 -4.95
CA ARG A 69 -18.29 7.33 -4.53
C ARG A 69 -19.62 6.76 -4.03
N ALA A 70 -20.01 5.58 -4.50
CA ALA A 70 -21.32 5.02 -4.22
C ALA A 70 -21.42 4.35 -2.86
N LYS A 71 -20.39 3.61 -2.46
CA LYS A 71 -20.33 2.86 -1.19
C LYS A 71 -18.88 2.70 -0.74
N THR A 72 -18.70 2.57 0.57
CA THR A 72 -17.38 2.38 1.21
C THR A 72 -17.12 0.92 1.63
N ASP A 73 -18.03 0.00 1.35
CA ASP A 73 -17.91 -1.43 1.74
C ASP A 73 -16.63 -2.08 1.19
N TYR A 74 -16.15 -1.62 0.02
CA TYR A 74 -14.91 -2.10 -0.59
C TYR A 74 -13.68 -1.88 0.31
N LEU A 75 -13.71 -0.88 1.21
CA LEU A 75 -12.62 -0.59 2.15
C LEU A 75 -12.34 -1.76 3.09
N ASN A 76 -13.34 -2.63 3.35
CA ASN A 76 -13.12 -3.85 4.12
C ASN A 76 -12.18 -4.85 3.43
N SER A 77 -12.02 -4.74 2.11
CA SER A 77 -11.12 -5.57 1.30
C SER A 77 -9.74 -4.96 1.13
N ILE A 78 -9.52 -3.72 1.59
CA ILE A 78 -8.26 -2.99 1.41
C ILE A 78 -7.55 -2.84 2.75
N GLY A 79 -6.27 -3.23 2.80
CA GLY A 79 -5.31 -2.80 3.80
C GLY A 79 -4.48 -1.64 3.23
N SER A 80 -4.12 -0.68 4.04
CA SER A 80 -3.35 0.46 3.55
C SER A 80 -2.27 0.90 4.52
N MET A 81 -1.16 1.37 3.96
CA MET A 81 -0.07 2.03 4.65
C MET A 81 0.29 3.29 3.82
N ILE A 82 -0.43 4.41 4.10
CA ILE A 82 -0.26 5.67 3.36
C ILE A 82 0.42 6.74 4.21
N GLU A 83 0.19 6.70 5.51
CA GLU A 83 0.87 7.56 6.48
C GLU A 83 1.42 6.66 7.59
N GLU A 84 2.43 7.14 8.30
CA GLU A 84 2.96 6.38 9.44
C GLU A 84 1.85 6.18 10.48
N PRO A 85 1.55 4.93 10.86
CA PRO A 85 0.56 4.67 11.88
C PRO A 85 1.04 5.23 13.22
N SER A 86 0.10 5.79 13.97
CA SER A 86 0.36 6.22 15.34
C SER A 86 0.49 4.99 16.23
N TYR A 87 1.70 4.69 16.68
CA TYR A 87 1.95 3.61 17.63
C TYR A 87 1.84 4.10 19.07
N TYR A 88 1.47 3.18 19.95
CA TYR A 88 1.64 3.33 21.38
C TYR A 88 3.06 2.87 21.74
N PRO A 89 4.01 3.79 21.98
CA PRO A 89 5.43 3.44 22.11
C PRO A 89 5.76 2.57 23.33
N ASN A 90 4.94 2.65 24.36
CA ASN A 90 5.09 1.88 25.60
C ASN A 90 4.29 0.55 25.59
N LEU A 91 3.78 0.13 24.45
CA LEU A 91 3.14 -1.16 24.23
C LEU A 91 4.00 -2.02 23.29
N THR A 92 3.83 -3.34 23.37
CA THR A 92 4.40 -4.30 22.43
C THR A 92 3.66 -4.24 21.08
N GLY A 93 4.19 -4.90 20.05
CA GLY A 93 3.50 -5.01 18.76
C GLY A 93 2.14 -5.71 18.89
N TYR A 94 2.07 -6.78 19.69
CA TYR A 94 0.80 -7.47 19.98
C TYR A 94 -0.22 -6.54 20.64
N GLU A 95 0.18 -5.82 21.68
CA GLU A 95 -0.70 -4.89 22.40
C GLU A 95 -1.17 -3.74 21.50
N ASN A 96 -0.32 -3.22 20.62
CA ASN A 96 -0.70 -2.23 19.62
C ASN A 96 -1.80 -2.77 18.70
N LEU A 97 -1.65 -3.98 18.15
CA LEU A 97 -2.69 -4.61 17.33
C LEU A 97 -3.94 -4.95 18.14
N LEU A 98 -3.82 -5.26 19.43
CA LEU A 98 -4.96 -5.49 20.32
C LEU A 98 -5.76 -4.20 20.58
N VAL A 99 -5.10 -3.06 20.76
CA VAL A 99 -5.78 -1.75 20.84
C VAL A 99 -6.51 -1.47 19.53
N PHE A 100 -5.87 -1.68 18.40
CA PHE A 100 -6.48 -1.52 17.09
C PHE A 100 -7.70 -2.42 16.90
N GLN A 101 -7.62 -3.68 17.36
CA GLN A 101 -8.74 -4.61 17.36
C GLN A 101 -9.95 -4.07 18.13
N LYS A 102 -9.71 -3.46 19.30
CA LYS A 102 -10.78 -2.86 20.10
C LYS A 102 -11.41 -1.63 19.45
N MET A 103 -10.65 -0.90 18.62
CA MET A 103 -11.14 0.30 17.94
C MET A 103 -11.99 -0.01 16.71
N ILE A 104 -11.58 -0.98 15.88
CA ILE A 104 -12.18 -1.21 14.56
C ILE A 104 -12.89 -2.56 14.42
N GLY A 105 -12.71 -3.46 15.35
CA GLY A 105 -13.36 -4.77 15.40
C GLY A 105 -12.89 -5.71 14.27
N PHE A 106 -11.98 -6.61 14.57
CA PHE A 106 -11.62 -7.75 13.71
C PHE A 106 -11.41 -8.98 14.63
N ASP A 107 -11.24 -10.16 14.03
CA ASP A 107 -11.01 -11.37 14.81
C ASP A 107 -9.65 -11.29 15.52
N LYS A 108 -9.69 -11.25 16.86
CA LYS A 108 -8.48 -11.20 17.69
C LYS A 108 -7.48 -12.33 17.38
N ARG A 109 -7.98 -13.48 16.91
CA ARG A 109 -7.15 -14.62 16.50
C ARG A 109 -6.22 -14.31 15.32
N ASN A 110 -6.46 -13.24 14.58
CA ASN A 110 -5.61 -12.82 13.48
C ASN A 110 -4.31 -12.15 13.94
N ILE A 111 -4.19 -11.70 15.21
CA ILE A 111 -3.05 -10.90 15.66
C ILE A 111 -1.73 -11.68 15.58
N TRP A 112 -1.66 -12.87 16.19
CA TRP A 112 -0.43 -13.66 16.16
C TRP A 112 -0.03 -14.11 14.76
N PRO A 113 -0.92 -14.69 13.94
CA PRO A 113 -0.59 -15.03 12.55
C PRO A 113 -0.09 -13.82 11.73
N THR A 114 -0.64 -12.63 11.98
CA THR A 114 -0.17 -11.40 11.32
C THR A 114 1.23 -11.03 11.76
N LEU A 115 1.54 -11.09 13.07
CA LEU A 115 2.88 -10.83 13.57
C LEU A 115 3.90 -11.86 13.06
N GLU A 116 3.50 -13.12 12.92
CA GLU A 116 4.35 -14.16 12.28
C GLU A 116 4.61 -13.82 10.81
N LEU A 117 3.58 -13.44 10.07
CA LEU A 117 3.67 -13.09 8.66
C LEU A 117 4.64 -11.92 8.41
N VAL A 118 4.60 -10.89 9.28
CA VAL A 118 5.49 -9.73 9.16
C VAL A 118 6.84 -9.88 9.91
N GLY A 119 7.12 -11.07 10.47
CA GLY A 119 8.41 -11.37 11.10
C GLY A 119 8.64 -10.70 12.46
N LEU A 120 7.58 -10.43 13.22
CA LEU A 120 7.62 -9.81 14.56
C LEU A 120 7.20 -10.76 15.70
N ALA A 121 6.93 -12.03 15.40
CA ALA A 121 6.49 -13.01 16.41
C ALA A 121 7.62 -13.75 17.11
N GLU A 122 8.89 -13.54 16.74
CA GLU A 122 10.04 -14.16 17.40
C GLU A 122 10.07 -13.83 18.90
N GLU A 123 10.48 -14.78 19.74
CA GLU A 123 10.44 -14.67 21.19
C GLU A 123 11.14 -13.41 21.70
N LYS A 124 12.30 -13.06 21.12
CA LYS A 124 13.06 -11.83 21.44
C LYS A 124 12.27 -10.53 21.20
N ASN A 125 11.27 -10.56 20.32
CA ASN A 125 10.47 -9.41 19.93
C ASN A 125 9.12 -9.34 20.66
N ARG A 126 8.63 -10.46 21.18
CA ARG A 126 7.29 -10.55 21.81
C ARG A 126 7.08 -9.58 22.98
N LYS A 127 8.14 -9.36 23.79
CA LYS A 127 8.11 -8.47 24.95
C LYS A 127 8.72 -7.09 24.68
N LYS A 128 9.26 -6.89 23.47
CA LYS A 128 9.90 -5.62 23.12
C LYS A 128 8.83 -4.54 22.90
N LEU A 129 9.00 -3.41 23.54
CA LEU A 129 8.13 -2.25 23.36
C LEU A 129 8.42 -1.57 22.02
N VAL A 130 7.40 -1.00 21.38
CA VAL A 130 7.53 -0.38 20.05
C VAL A 130 8.53 0.80 20.06
N LYS A 131 8.70 1.51 21.17
CA LYS A 131 9.75 2.54 21.30
C LYS A 131 11.17 2.00 21.06
N ALA A 132 11.41 0.70 21.28
CA ALA A 132 12.69 0.03 21.07
C ALA A 132 12.78 -0.68 19.70
N TYR A 133 11.76 -0.54 18.84
CA TYR A 133 11.78 -1.09 17.49
C TYR A 133 12.72 -0.29 16.59
N SER A 134 13.46 -0.99 15.72
CA SER A 134 14.14 -0.36 14.59
C SER A 134 13.10 0.21 13.60
N LEU A 135 13.54 1.07 12.67
CA LEU A 135 12.67 1.57 11.62
C LEU A 135 12.07 0.41 10.81
N GLY A 136 12.86 -0.60 10.43
CA GLY A 136 12.38 -1.79 9.73
C GLY A 136 11.33 -2.57 10.52
N MET A 137 11.50 -2.73 11.83
CA MET A 137 10.48 -3.35 12.69
C MET A 137 9.19 -2.51 12.75
N LYS A 138 9.28 -1.19 12.79
CA LYS A 138 8.12 -0.29 12.73
C LYS A 138 7.40 -0.40 11.40
N GLN A 139 8.11 -0.47 10.27
CA GLN A 139 7.53 -0.69 8.95
C GLN A 139 6.81 -2.04 8.86
N ARG A 140 7.39 -3.10 9.42
CA ARG A 140 6.75 -4.41 9.50
C ARG A 140 5.49 -4.38 10.36
N LEU A 141 5.49 -3.65 11.47
CA LEU A 141 4.29 -3.46 12.28
C LEU A 141 3.22 -2.66 11.52
N ALA A 142 3.61 -1.64 10.76
CA ALA A 142 2.70 -0.89 9.87
C ALA A 142 2.02 -1.81 8.84
N LEU A 143 2.79 -2.69 8.20
CA LEU A 143 2.23 -3.75 7.36
C LEU A 143 1.30 -4.68 8.13
N GLY A 144 1.63 -5.01 9.38
CA GLY A 144 0.76 -5.78 10.27
C GLY A 144 -0.60 -5.13 10.47
N PHE A 145 -0.65 -3.82 10.71
CA PHE A 145 -1.92 -3.07 10.80
C PHE A 145 -2.73 -3.16 9.51
N ALA A 146 -2.08 -3.07 8.36
CA ALA A 146 -2.74 -3.18 7.06
C ALA A 146 -3.27 -4.60 6.78
N LEU A 147 -2.59 -5.64 7.29
CA LEU A 147 -2.85 -7.06 6.97
C LEU A 147 -3.79 -7.76 7.95
N VAL A 148 -3.93 -7.26 9.19
CA VAL A 148 -4.62 -7.99 10.28
C VAL A 148 -6.09 -8.29 10.01
N LYS A 149 -6.75 -7.53 9.13
CA LYS A 149 -8.11 -7.78 8.66
C LYS A 149 -8.19 -8.76 7.49
N LYS A 150 -7.07 -9.33 7.06
CA LYS A 150 -6.95 -10.23 5.90
C LYS A 150 -7.49 -9.58 4.60
N PRO A 151 -6.93 -8.44 4.18
CA PRO A 151 -7.37 -7.74 2.98
C PRO A 151 -7.06 -8.55 1.72
N LYS A 152 -7.76 -8.22 0.62
CA LYS A 152 -7.48 -8.74 -0.72
C LYS A 152 -6.61 -7.79 -1.55
N ILE A 153 -6.60 -6.52 -1.17
CA ILE A 153 -5.81 -5.46 -1.81
C ILE A 153 -4.98 -4.77 -0.74
N LEU A 154 -3.74 -4.45 -1.07
CA LEU A 154 -2.80 -3.74 -0.21
C LEU A 154 -2.32 -2.47 -0.94
N LEU A 155 -2.55 -1.31 -0.34
CA LEU A 155 -2.04 -0.01 -0.81
C LEU A 155 -0.86 0.42 0.05
N LEU A 156 0.32 0.54 -0.53
CA LEU A 156 1.57 0.86 0.17
C LEU A 156 2.21 2.13 -0.40
N ASP A 157 2.27 3.19 0.39
CA ASP A 157 2.92 4.43 0.01
C ASP A 157 4.36 4.47 0.54
N GLU A 158 5.34 4.36 -0.37
CA GLU A 158 6.78 4.41 -0.07
C GLU A 158 7.22 3.47 1.09
N PRO A 159 6.86 2.16 1.10
CA PRO A 159 7.02 1.30 2.27
C PRO A 159 8.48 1.02 2.65
N THR A 160 9.42 1.31 1.77
CA THR A 160 10.87 1.11 1.97
C THR A 160 11.61 2.38 2.33
N ASN A 161 10.90 3.52 2.39
CA ASN A 161 11.54 4.82 2.61
C ASN A 161 12.28 4.87 3.94
N GLY A 162 13.54 5.33 3.89
CA GLY A 162 14.40 5.46 5.07
C GLY A 162 15.00 4.16 5.60
N LEU A 163 14.72 3.01 4.99
CA LEU A 163 15.34 1.74 5.36
C LEU A 163 16.74 1.59 4.77
N ASP A 164 17.57 0.83 5.48
CA ASP A 164 18.85 0.36 4.95
C ASP A 164 18.65 -0.72 3.86
N PRO A 165 19.68 -1.07 3.08
CA PRO A 165 19.55 -2.06 2.01
C PRO A 165 19.01 -3.43 2.47
N ALA A 166 19.36 -3.87 3.67
CA ALA A 166 18.85 -5.12 4.24
C ALA A 166 17.35 -5.03 4.52
N GLY A 167 16.91 -3.95 5.15
CA GLY A 167 15.50 -3.69 5.43
C GLY A 167 14.65 -3.56 4.14
N ILE A 168 15.17 -2.89 3.11
CA ILE A 168 14.54 -2.80 1.79
C ILE A 168 14.35 -4.21 1.21
N HIS A 169 15.40 -5.04 1.25
CA HIS A 169 15.33 -6.41 0.75
C HIS A 169 14.27 -7.23 1.49
N GLU A 170 14.23 -7.16 2.80
CA GLU A 170 13.28 -7.90 3.63
C GLU A 170 11.82 -7.49 3.38
N ILE A 171 11.54 -6.18 3.30
CA ILE A 171 10.20 -5.67 2.97
C ILE A 171 9.78 -6.10 1.56
N ARG A 172 10.70 -6.04 0.60
CA ARG A 172 10.46 -6.51 -0.77
C ARG A 172 10.07 -7.99 -0.80
N GLN A 173 10.84 -8.86 -0.14
CA GLN A 173 10.54 -10.29 -0.07
C GLN A 173 9.18 -10.55 0.58
N LEU A 174 8.84 -9.81 1.63
CA LEU A 174 7.54 -9.90 2.26
C LEU A 174 6.41 -9.55 1.28
N ILE A 175 6.52 -8.45 0.55
CA ILE A 175 5.51 -8.02 -0.43
C ILE A 175 5.34 -9.05 -1.55
N ILE A 176 6.45 -9.59 -2.09
CA ILE A 176 6.40 -10.64 -3.10
C ILE A 176 5.67 -11.88 -2.57
N ARG A 177 5.98 -12.31 -1.36
CA ARG A 177 5.31 -13.45 -0.71
C ARG A 177 3.81 -13.20 -0.54
N LEU A 178 3.41 -12.02 -0.07
CA LEU A 178 2.00 -11.64 0.07
C LEU A 178 1.24 -11.72 -1.26
N ALA A 179 1.84 -11.28 -2.35
CA ALA A 179 1.22 -11.34 -3.66
C ALA A 179 1.19 -12.76 -4.24
N LYS A 180 2.31 -13.49 -4.17
CA LYS A 180 2.45 -14.79 -4.86
C LYS A 180 1.88 -15.96 -4.07
N GLU A 181 1.99 -15.95 -2.74
CA GLU A 181 1.54 -17.06 -1.88
C GLU A 181 0.16 -16.80 -1.28
N GLU A 182 -0.13 -15.55 -0.88
CA GLU A 182 -1.42 -15.19 -0.27
C GLU A 182 -2.42 -14.62 -1.28
N GLY A 183 -2.02 -14.41 -2.53
CA GLY A 183 -2.88 -13.91 -3.61
C GLY A 183 -3.35 -12.48 -3.43
N ILE A 184 -2.65 -11.67 -2.65
CA ILE A 184 -2.99 -10.28 -2.40
C ILE A 184 -2.59 -9.42 -3.60
N THR A 185 -3.49 -8.57 -4.09
CA THR A 185 -3.17 -7.54 -5.08
C THR A 185 -2.48 -6.39 -4.39
N VAL A 186 -1.33 -5.96 -4.89
CA VAL A 186 -0.53 -4.89 -4.28
C VAL A 186 -0.44 -3.69 -5.21
N PHE A 187 -0.79 -2.52 -4.71
CA PHE A 187 -0.52 -1.22 -5.32
C PHE A 187 0.52 -0.50 -4.47
N ILE A 188 1.71 -0.32 -5.00
CA ILE A 188 2.86 0.21 -4.26
C ILE A 188 3.44 1.45 -4.94
N SER A 189 3.64 2.52 -4.19
CA SER A 189 4.36 3.69 -4.68
C SER A 189 5.84 3.64 -4.35
N SER A 190 6.66 4.20 -5.22
CA SER A 190 8.07 4.50 -4.98
C SER A 190 8.53 5.68 -5.84
N HIS A 191 9.58 6.36 -5.42
CA HIS A 191 10.30 7.32 -6.25
C HIS A 191 11.60 6.73 -6.83
N ILE A 192 11.88 5.45 -6.56
CA ILE A 192 13.09 4.73 -6.95
C ILE A 192 12.73 3.65 -7.97
N LEU A 193 13.22 3.83 -9.22
CA LEU A 193 12.95 2.91 -10.31
C LEU A 193 13.40 1.48 -10.01
N SER A 194 14.63 1.33 -9.49
CA SER A 194 15.19 0.00 -9.20
C SER A 194 14.39 -0.80 -8.16
N GLU A 195 13.68 -0.15 -7.25
CA GLU A 195 12.79 -0.85 -6.32
C GLU A 195 11.60 -1.44 -7.06
N ILE A 196 10.99 -0.68 -7.94
CA ILE A 196 9.83 -1.11 -8.74
C ILE A 196 10.23 -2.21 -9.73
N GLU A 197 11.38 -2.08 -10.38
CA GLU A 197 11.90 -3.10 -11.31
C GLU A 197 12.09 -4.48 -10.71
N HIS A 198 12.41 -4.55 -9.42
CA HIS A 198 12.63 -5.83 -8.71
C HIS A 198 11.36 -6.37 -8.04
N LEU A 199 10.26 -5.63 -8.05
CA LEU A 199 9.08 -5.94 -7.27
C LEU A 199 7.82 -6.08 -8.12
N ALA A 200 7.59 -5.15 -9.04
CA ALA A 200 6.32 -5.00 -9.74
C ALA A 200 6.23 -5.86 -11.01
N ASP A 201 5.03 -6.32 -11.31
CA ASP A 201 4.69 -6.96 -12.59
C ASP A 201 4.42 -5.88 -13.65
N ARG A 202 3.67 -4.83 -13.27
CA ARG A 202 3.36 -3.67 -14.12
C ARG A 202 3.64 -2.37 -13.38
N VAL A 203 3.81 -1.28 -14.14
CA VAL A 203 4.12 0.03 -13.59
C VAL A 203 3.37 1.14 -14.32
N GLY A 204 2.89 2.09 -13.52
CA GLY A 204 2.45 3.41 -13.97
C GLY A 204 3.46 4.46 -13.52
N ILE A 205 3.96 5.26 -14.46
CA ILE A 205 4.90 6.35 -14.15
C ILE A 205 4.13 7.66 -14.17
N ILE A 206 4.17 8.37 -13.04
CA ILE A 206 3.54 9.68 -12.88
C ILE A 206 4.59 10.78 -12.75
N ASN A 207 4.38 11.88 -13.45
CA ASN A 207 5.19 13.08 -13.32
C ASN A 207 4.28 14.32 -13.37
N ARG A 208 4.46 15.23 -12.40
CA ARG A 208 3.65 16.46 -12.29
C ARG A 208 2.13 16.22 -12.44
N GLY A 209 1.66 15.17 -11.76
CA GLY A 209 0.26 14.79 -11.77
C GLY A 209 -0.23 14.03 -13.00
N GLN A 210 0.59 13.85 -14.03
CA GLN A 210 0.20 13.19 -15.28
C GLN A 210 0.82 11.80 -15.39
N LEU A 211 0.04 10.83 -15.86
CA LEU A 211 0.53 9.51 -16.20
C LEU A 211 1.32 9.60 -17.52
N VAL A 212 2.62 9.33 -17.46
CA VAL A 212 3.52 9.42 -18.62
C VAL A 212 3.81 8.06 -19.25
N TYR A 213 3.59 6.99 -18.52
CA TYR A 213 3.75 5.61 -19.00
C TYR A 213 2.87 4.66 -18.18
N GLU A 214 2.34 3.62 -18.81
CA GLU A 214 1.75 2.45 -18.16
C GLU A 214 2.06 1.20 -18.99
N GLY A 215 2.58 0.17 -18.33
CA GLY A 215 2.93 -1.09 -19.01
C GLY A 215 3.63 -2.09 -18.12
N ASP A 216 4.08 -3.18 -18.73
CA ASP A 216 4.84 -4.22 -18.04
C ASP A 216 6.25 -3.70 -17.70
N VAL A 217 6.73 -4.06 -16.52
CA VAL A 217 8.07 -3.64 -16.06
C VAL A 217 9.18 -4.16 -16.96
N GLU A 218 9.04 -5.35 -17.54
CA GLU A 218 10.04 -5.90 -18.45
C GLU A 218 10.27 -5.04 -19.70
N THR A 219 9.23 -4.33 -20.17
CA THR A 219 9.36 -3.42 -21.31
C THR A 219 10.26 -2.23 -21.01
N ILE A 220 10.28 -1.76 -19.76
CA ILE A 220 11.16 -0.64 -19.34
C ILE A 220 12.62 -1.10 -19.26
N LYS A 221 12.86 -2.33 -18.83
CA LYS A 221 14.23 -2.90 -18.73
C LYS A 221 14.88 -3.12 -20.09
N SER A 222 14.08 -3.19 -21.15
CA SER A 222 14.55 -3.50 -22.51
C SER A 222 14.91 -2.24 -23.32
N ASN A 223 14.62 -1.05 -22.81
CA ASN A 223 14.91 0.26 -23.42
C ASN A 223 15.98 1.00 -22.62
#